data_04911da2505c8d42c813eb0ea52bb90f
#
_entry.id   04911da2505c8d42c813eb0ea52bb90f
#
_cell.length_a   1.000
_cell.length_b   1.000
_cell.length_c   1.000
_cell.angle_alpha   90.00
_cell.angle_beta   90.00
_cell.angle_gamma   90.00
#
_symmetry.space_group_name_H-M   'P 1'
#
loop_
_entity.id
_entity.type
_entity.pdbx_description
1 polymer ?
#
loop_
_entity_poly.entity_id
_entity_poly.type
_entity_poly.pdbx_seq_one_letter_code
_entity_poly.pdbx_strand_id
1 'polypeptide(L)'
;MIQIPDNSTILAPATLHLSLYKEILKQKKDCLGIQVLTLSSWLSSFYHGQNKSDIEILYLYKDALKNISLSNAFYSSKEDYDFLNACLDFIKMAKTYQIHDFPCSTQKEKDLHEILNLLYPIQLKEDQTQDVLSSLPDLENIYILKKEYSQLDSYWIQVLIDHGAKWLGDKQLLTTHYYSVANARKQMEVIANLIIENDYSADDIF
;
A
#
# COMPACT_ATOMS: atom_id res chain seq x y z
N MET A 1 11.81 24.19 -5.68
CA MET A 1 11.02 23.78 -6.87
C MET A 1 11.52 22.41 -7.30
N ILE A 2 10.65 21.39 -7.37
CA ILE A 2 11.04 20.03 -7.76
C ILE A 2 11.36 20.05 -9.26
N GLN A 3 12.55 19.64 -9.64
CA GLN A 3 12.90 19.51 -11.05
C GLN A 3 12.47 18.12 -11.54
N ILE A 4 11.49 18.06 -12.45
CA ILE A 4 10.91 16.82 -12.94
C ILE A 4 11.61 16.40 -14.23
N PRO A 5 12.28 15.24 -14.26
CA PRO A 5 12.98 14.76 -15.46
C PRO A 5 12.01 14.32 -16.56
N ASP A 6 12.45 14.40 -17.82
CA ASP A 6 11.72 13.83 -18.94
C ASP A 6 11.79 12.31 -18.95
N ASN A 7 10.78 11.65 -19.54
CA ASN A 7 10.71 10.20 -19.68
C ASN A 7 10.93 9.45 -18.35
N SER A 8 10.27 9.93 -17.31
CA SER A 8 10.40 9.39 -15.95
C SER A 8 9.11 8.80 -15.41
N THR A 9 9.25 7.83 -14.51
CA THR A 9 8.15 7.34 -13.69
C THR A 9 8.33 7.87 -12.27
N ILE A 10 7.30 8.55 -11.75
CA ILE A 10 7.29 9.12 -10.41
C ILE A 10 6.41 8.25 -9.51
N LEU A 11 7.00 7.70 -8.47
CA LEU A 11 6.27 6.93 -7.46
C LEU A 11 5.85 7.87 -6.34
N ALA A 12 4.53 7.97 -6.15
CA ALA A 12 3.92 8.85 -5.15
C ALA A 12 2.60 8.27 -4.65
N PRO A 13 2.12 8.63 -3.45
CA PRO A 13 0.78 8.28 -3.00
C PRO A 13 -0.30 8.84 -3.93
N ALA A 14 -1.39 8.09 -4.08
CA ALA A 14 -2.50 8.45 -4.97
C ALA A 14 -3.07 9.86 -4.69
N THR A 15 -3.09 10.27 -3.42
CA THR A 15 -3.56 11.59 -2.98
C THR A 15 -2.75 12.76 -3.56
N LEU A 16 -1.52 12.51 -3.99
CA LEU A 16 -0.61 13.55 -4.51
C LEU A 16 -0.52 13.54 -6.04
N HIS A 17 -1.15 12.60 -6.74
CA HIS A 17 -1.05 12.47 -8.19
C HIS A 17 -1.52 13.73 -8.90
N LEU A 18 -2.69 14.27 -8.52
CA LEU A 18 -3.25 15.46 -9.16
C LEU A 18 -2.34 16.68 -8.98
N SER A 19 -1.81 16.91 -7.79
CA SER A 19 -0.89 18.02 -7.52
C SER A 19 0.43 17.87 -8.27
N LEU A 20 0.96 16.65 -8.38
CA LEU A 20 2.15 16.37 -9.19
C LEU A 20 1.91 16.64 -10.68
N TYR A 21 0.77 16.20 -11.23
CA TYR A 21 0.43 16.52 -12.63
C TYR A 21 0.27 18.02 -12.87
N LYS A 22 -0.37 18.76 -11.94
CA LYS A 22 -0.44 20.23 -12.02
C LYS A 22 0.98 20.85 -12.03
N GLU A 23 1.88 20.34 -11.19
CA GLU A 23 3.27 20.85 -11.15
C GLU A 23 4.06 20.49 -12.41
N ILE A 24 3.88 19.27 -12.95
CA ILE A 24 4.48 18.88 -14.24
C ILE A 24 4.03 19.82 -15.35
N LEU A 25 2.73 20.10 -15.47
CA LEU A 25 2.18 20.99 -16.48
C LEU A 25 2.68 22.43 -16.36
N LYS A 26 2.90 22.92 -15.12
CA LYS A 26 3.50 24.24 -14.90
C LYS A 26 4.94 24.34 -15.45
N GLN A 27 5.70 23.25 -15.33
CA GLN A 27 7.11 23.22 -15.73
C GLN A 27 7.32 22.89 -17.21
N LYS A 28 6.53 21.96 -17.77
CA LYS A 28 6.83 21.32 -19.06
C LYS A 28 5.76 21.52 -20.14
N LYS A 29 4.68 22.21 -19.84
CA LYS A 29 3.51 22.42 -20.73
C LYS A 29 2.74 21.15 -21.11
N ASP A 30 3.33 19.96 -21.02
CA ASP A 30 2.69 18.66 -21.24
C ASP A 30 3.22 17.60 -20.25
N CYS A 31 2.63 16.42 -20.27
CA CYS A 31 3.01 15.28 -19.42
C CYS A 31 3.55 14.10 -20.24
N LEU A 32 3.92 14.33 -21.52
CA LEU A 32 4.37 13.24 -22.37
C LEU A 32 5.64 12.59 -21.84
N GLY A 33 5.63 11.27 -21.78
CA GLY A 33 6.76 10.49 -21.26
C GLY A 33 6.89 10.49 -19.72
N ILE A 34 5.99 11.15 -18.98
CA ILE A 34 6.01 11.15 -17.51
C ILE A 34 4.80 10.36 -16.99
N GLN A 35 5.06 9.38 -16.15
CA GLN A 35 4.03 8.60 -15.46
C GLN A 35 4.07 8.88 -13.96
N VAL A 36 2.91 9.02 -13.34
CA VAL A 36 2.79 9.10 -11.88
C VAL A 36 2.01 7.90 -11.41
N LEU A 37 2.62 7.05 -10.61
CA LEU A 37 2.05 5.78 -10.13
C LEU A 37 2.20 5.67 -8.61
N THR A 38 1.34 4.85 -8.00
CA THR A 38 1.60 4.39 -6.62
C THR A 38 2.67 3.28 -6.64
N LEU A 39 3.38 3.12 -5.54
CA LEU A 39 4.36 2.03 -5.40
C LEU A 39 3.71 0.66 -5.66
N SER A 40 2.53 0.41 -5.09
CA SER A 40 1.81 -0.84 -5.28
C SER A 40 1.35 -1.07 -6.73
N SER A 41 0.87 -0.02 -7.43
CA SER A 41 0.49 -0.12 -8.84
C SER A 41 1.70 -0.39 -9.72
N TRP A 42 2.84 0.23 -9.43
CA TRP A 42 4.07 0.02 -10.17
C TRP A 42 4.60 -1.40 -9.95
N LEU A 43 4.69 -1.89 -8.72
CA LEU A 43 5.10 -3.27 -8.42
C LEU A 43 4.19 -4.29 -9.10
N SER A 44 2.88 -4.07 -9.09
CA SER A 44 1.91 -4.98 -9.70
C SER A 44 2.05 -5.09 -11.22
N SER A 45 2.66 -4.11 -11.89
CA SER A 45 2.92 -4.20 -13.34
C SER A 45 3.95 -5.27 -13.72
N PHE A 46 4.74 -5.74 -12.77
CA PHE A 46 5.72 -6.82 -12.96
C PHE A 46 5.19 -8.19 -12.60
N TYR A 47 3.98 -8.29 -12.04
CA TYR A 47 3.41 -9.59 -11.69
C TYR A 47 3.09 -10.38 -12.95
N HIS A 48 3.58 -11.62 -13.02
CA HIS A 48 3.42 -12.49 -14.16
C HIS A 48 2.42 -13.62 -13.86
N GLY A 49 1.71 -14.06 -14.90
CA GLY A 49 0.79 -15.18 -14.83
C GLY A 49 -0.66 -14.78 -14.54
N GLN A 50 -1.54 -15.77 -14.61
CA GLN A 50 -2.94 -15.61 -14.23
C GLN A 50 -3.06 -15.67 -12.70
N ASN A 51 -3.20 -14.52 -12.07
CA ASN A 51 -3.57 -14.47 -10.67
C ASN A 51 -5.02 -14.91 -10.52
N LYS A 52 -5.26 -15.83 -9.60
CA LYS A 52 -6.62 -16.21 -9.23
C LYS A 52 -7.37 -14.98 -8.72
N SER A 53 -8.63 -14.87 -9.09
CA SER A 53 -9.52 -13.84 -8.52
C SER A 53 -9.74 -14.08 -7.02
N ASP A 54 -10.08 -13.04 -6.27
CA ASP A 54 -10.39 -13.19 -4.85
C ASP A 54 -11.51 -14.22 -4.63
N ILE A 55 -12.49 -14.31 -5.53
CA ILE A 55 -13.56 -15.31 -5.48
C ILE A 55 -13.02 -16.74 -5.59
N GLU A 56 -12.12 -17.01 -6.53
CA GLU A 56 -11.50 -18.33 -6.69
C GLU A 56 -10.68 -18.71 -5.46
N ILE A 57 -9.98 -17.72 -4.85
CA ILE A 57 -9.22 -17.92 -3.62
C ILE A 57 -10.16 -18.25 -2.45
N LEU A 58 -11.28 -17.53 -2.31
CA LEU A 58 -12.27 -17.81 -1.27
C LEU A 58 -12.85 -19.23 -1.39
N TYR A 59 -13.07 -19.74 -2.59
CA TYR A 59 -13.45 -21.14 -2.80
C TYR A 59 -12.38 -22.12 -2.32
N LEU A 60 -11.12 -21.86 -2.62
CA LEU A 60 -10.00 -22.69 -2.13
C LEU A 60 -9.89 -22.63 -0.61
N TYR A 61 -10.10 -21.46 0.01
CA TYR A 61 -10.10 -21.30 1.46
C TYR A 61 -11.24 -22.06 2.10
N LYS A 62 -12.45 -21.93 1.55
CA LYS A 62 -13.62 -22.69 2.02
C LYS A 62 -13.36 -24.20 1.98
N ASP A 63 -12.77 -24.68 0.90
CA ASP A 63 -12.48 -26.12 0.74
C ASP A 63 -11.39 -26.59 1.72
N ALA A 64 -10.32 -25.82 1.88
CA ALA A 64 -9.27 -26.11 2.84
C ALA A 64 -9.78 -26.14 4.29
N LEU A 65 -10.62 -25.18 4.67
CA LEU A 65 -11.15 -25.05 6.03
C LEU A 65 -12.19 -26.10 6.41
N LYS A 66 -12.77 -26.85 5.46
CA LYS A 66 -13.74 -27.93 5.77
C LYS A 66 -13.20 -28.96 6.74
N ASN A 67 -11.94 -29.31 6.57
CA ASN A 67 -11.31 -30.43 7.30
C ASN A 67 -10.58 -30.00 8.57
N ILE A 68 -10.58 -28.71 8.90
CA ILE A 68 -9.95 -28.21 10.12
C ILE A 68 -10.92 -28.17 11.29
N SER A 69 -10.45 -28.53 12.48
CA SER A 69 -11.21 -28.50 13.72
C SER A 69 -10.88 -27.22 14.48
N LEU A 70 -11.59 -26.14 14.18
CA LEU A 70 -11.46 -24.89 14.91
C LEU A 70 -12.23 -24.93 16.22
N SER A 71 -11.82 -24.12 17.20
CA SER A 71 -12.54 -23.95 18.45
C SER A 71 -13.95 -23.36 18.22
N ASN A 72 -14.79 -23.41 19.27
CA ASN A 72 -16.13 -22.83 19.19
C ASN A 72 -16.19 -21.37 18.77
N ALA A 73 -15.08 -20.63 18.87
CA ALA A 73 -15.01 -19.23 18.44
C ALA A 73 -15.18 -19.04 16.93
N PHE A 74 -14.68 -19.99 16.13
CA PHE A 74 -14.70 -19.90 14.66
C PHE A 74 -15.46 -21.03 13.99
N TYR A 75 -15.84 -22.09 14.73
CA TYR A 75 -16.44 -23.31 14.17
C TYR A 75 -17.74 -23.03 13.40
N SER A 76 -18.62 -22.19 13.92
CA SER A 76 -19.89 -21.84 13.27
C SER A 76 -19.73 -20.92 12.06
N SER A 77 -18.65 -20.18 11.98
CA SER A 77 -18.44 -19.14 10.95
C SER A 77 -17.52 -19.57 9.80
N LYS A 78 -16.89 -20.73 9.88
CA LYS A 78 -15.83 -21.17 8.92
C LYS A 78 -16.30 -21.27 7.46
N GLU A 79 -17.61 -21.29 7.21
CA GLU A 79 -18.18 -21.28 5.85
C GLU A 79 -18.79 -19.94 5.47
N ASP A 80 -18.86 -18.98 6.41
CA ASP A 80 -19.45 -17.67 6.18
C ASP A 80 -18.54 -16.83 5.28
N TYR A 81 -19.16 -16.11 4.33
CA TYR A 81 -18.45 -15.28 3.38
C TYR A 81 -17.57 -14.22 4.06
N ASP A 82 -18.09 -13.56 5.10
CA ASP A 82 -17.36 -12.52 5.84
C ASP A 82 -16.14 -13.09 6.58
N PHE A 83 -16.27 -14.29 7.14
CA PHE A 83 -15.15 -14.98 7.76
C PHE A 83 -14.07 -15.36 6.74
N LEU A 84 -14.47 -15.87 5.57
CA LEU A 84 -13.54 -16.21 4.50
C LEU A 84 -12.82 -14.97 3.97
N ASN A 85 -13.50 -13.84 3.83
CA ASN A 85 -12.86 -12.57 3.47
C ASN A 85 -11.87 -12.10 4.56
N ALA A 86 -12.24 -12.20 5.84
CA ALA A 86 -11.32 -11.87 6.92
C ALA A 86 -10.06 -12.76 6.90
N CYS A 87 -10.22 -14.06 6.60
CA CYS A 87 -9.08 -14.96 6.38
C CYS A 87 -8.22 -14.52 5.19
N LEU A 88 -8.85 -14.12 4.08
CA LEU A 88 -8.13 -13.63 2.89
C LEU A 88 -7.30 -12.39 3.21
N ASP A 89 -7.89 -11.40 3.89
CA ASP A 89 -7.18 -10.18 4.29
C ASP A 89 -6.05 -10.49 5.29
N PHE A 90 -6.28 -11.40 6.22
CA PHE A 90 -5.26 -11.86 7.17
C PHE A 90 -4.07 -12.51 6.45
N ILE A 91 -4.32 -13.42 5.50
CA ILE A 91 -3.25 -14.09 4.75
C ILE A 91 -2.54 -13.11 3.81
N LYS A 92 -3.26 -12.19 3.13
CA LYS A 92 -2.64 -11.12 2.34
C LYS A 92 -1.68 -10.29 3.20
N MET A 93 -2.12 -9.92 4.40
CA MET A 93 -1.28 -9.18 5.35
C MET A 93 -0.08 -10.01 5.81
N ALA A 94 -0.29 -11.27 6.19
CA ALA A 94 0.78 -12.17 6.62
C ALA A 94 1.85 -12.33 5.52
N LYS A 95 1.46 -12.55 4.26
CA LYS A 95 2.38 -12.63 3.12
C LYS A 95 3.11 -11.31 2.85
N THR A 96 2.39 -10.20 2.88
CA THR A 96 2.97 -8.86 2.67
C THR A 96 4.06 -8.54 3.69
N TYR A 97 3.84 -8.89 4.97
CA TYR A 97 4.79 -8.65 6.06
C TYR A 97 5.70 -9.85 6.35
N GLN A 98 5.62 -10.94 5.57
CA GLN A 98 6.38 -12.18 5.75
C GLN A 98 6.22 -12.79 7.15
N ILE A 99 5.02 -12.73 7.68
CA ILE A 99 4.68 -13.32 8.97
C ILE A 99 4.36 -14.80 8.74
N HIS A 100 5.25 -15.67 9.21
CA HIS A 100 5.10 -17.12 9.12
C HIS A 100 4.67 -17.75 10.45
N ASP A 101 4.89 -17.03 11.55
CA ASP A 101 4.62 -17.50 12.89
C ASP A 101 4.35 -16.33 13.85
N PHE A 102 3.62 -16.57 14.90
CA PHE A 102 3.38 -15.62 15.98
C PHE A 102 3.07 -16.35 17.31
N PRO A 103 3.35 -15.70 18.47
CA PRO A 103 3.08 -16.30 19.77
C PRO A 103 1.59 -16.61 19.97
N CYS A 104 1.27 -17.82 20.45
CA CYS A 104 -0.08 -18.29 20.68
C CYS A 104 -0.32 -18.55 22.18
N SER A 105 -0.96 -17.60 22.85
CA SER A 105 -1.30 -17.66 24.29
C SER A 105 -2.75 -18.11 24.53
N THR A 106 -3.63 -17.76 23.63
CA THR A 106 -5.07 -18.06 23.71
C THR A 106 -5.50 -19.11 22.70
N GLN A 107 -6.68 -19.72 22.92
CA GLN A 107 -7.24 -20.68 21.96
C GLN A 107 -7.54 -20.04 20.60
N LYS A 108 -8.00 -18.77 20.61
CA LYS A 108 -8.23 -18.03 19.35
C LYS A 108 -6.95 -17.83 18.55
N GLU A 109 -5.83 -17.53 19.22
CA GLU A 109 -4.53 -17.37 18.58
C GLU A 109 -4.04 -18.70 18.00
N LYS A 110 -4.27 -19.82 18.69
CA LYS A 110 -3.96 -21.15 18.16
C LYS A 110 -4.77 -21.46 16.90
N ASP A 111 -6.08 -21.18 16.93
CA ASP A 111 -6.94 -21.34 15.73
C ASP A 111 -6.47 -20.46 14.57
N LEU A 112 -6.09 -19.20 14.83
CA LEU A 112 -5.53 -18.31 13.80
C LEU A 112 -4.19 -18.82 13.24
N HIS A 113 -3.36 -19.40 14.10
CA HIS A 113 -2.11 -20.02 13.69
C HIS A 113 -2.33 -21.26 12.80
N GLU A 114 -3.32 -22.09 13.14
CA GLU A 114 -3.73 -23.22 12.30
C GLU A 114 -4.27 -22.75 10.94
N ILE A 115 -5.10 -21.70 10.93
CA ILE A 115 -5.59 -21.06 9.70
C ILE A 115 -4.43 -20.53 8.87
N LEU A 116 -3.45 -19.84 9.48
CA LEU A 116 -2.26 -19.35 8.81
C LEU A 116 -1.52 -20.51 8.13
N ASN A 117 -1.17 -21.54 8.88
CA ASN A 117 -0.42 -22.69 8.37
C ASN A 117 -1.15 -23.42 7.22
N LEU A 118 -2.47 -23.50 7.29
CA LEU A 118 -3.29 -24.17 6.28
C LEU A 118 -3.43 -23.34 5.00
N LEU A 119 -3.64 -22.02 5.13
CA LEU A 119 -3.97 -21.15 4.00
C LEU A 119 -2.74 -20.46 3.38
N TYR A 120 -1.67 -20.28 4.14
CA TYR A 120 -0.44 -19.62 3.65
C TYR A 120 0.16 -20.27 2.40
N PRO A 121 0.15 -21.60 2.22
CA PRO A 121 0.67 -22.23 1.00
C PRO A 121 -0.13 -21.92 -0.27
N ILE A 122 -1.38 -21.43 -0.14
CA ILE A 122 -2.20 -21.05 -1.29
C ILE A 122 -1.63 -19.79 -1.91
N GLN A 123 -1.26 -19.87 -3.18
CA GLN A 123 -0.54 -18.83 -3.90
C GLN A 123 -1.42 -17.60 -4.14
N LEU A 124 -0.94 -16.43 -3.73
CA LEU A 124 -1.53 -15.11 -3.91
C LEU A 124 -0.61 -14.21 -4.72
N LYS A 125 -1.12 -13.07 -5.20
CA LYS A 125 -0.30 -12.06 -5.88
C LYS A 125 0.81 -11.47 -4.98
N GLU A 126 0.57 -11.41 -3.68
CA GLU A 126 1.50 -10.92 -2.67
C GLU A 126 2.80 -11.74 -2.62
N ASP A 127 2.74 -13.04 -2.95
CA ASP A 127 3.93 -13.90 -3.03
C ASP A 127 4.92 -13.44 -4.12
N GLN A 128 4.41 -12.80 -5.19
CA GLN A 128 5.25 -12.33 -6.29
C GLN A 128 6.04 -11.06 -5.96
N THR A 129 5.66 -10.32 -4.93
CA THR A 129 6.33 -9.05 -4.60
C THR A 129 7.82 -9.23 -4.31
N GLN A 130 8.18 -10.28 -3.57
CA GLN A 130 9.58 -10.57 -3.23
C GLN A 130 10.39 -11.01 -4.45
N ASP A 131 9.78 -11.84 -5.31
CA ASP A 131 10.42 -12.28 -6.56
C ASP A 131 10.68 -11.09 -7.49
N VAL A 132 9.69 -10.17 -7.58
CA VAL A 132 9.84 -8.92 -8.35
C VAL A 132 10.96 -8.08 -7.77
N LEU A 133 10.97 -7.83 -6.44
CA LEU A 133 12.00 -7.02 -5.80
C LEU A 133 13.42 -7.59 -5.94
N SER A 134 13.55 -8.92 -5.98
CA SER A 134 14.86 -9.58 -6.16
C SER A 134 15.35 -9.61 -7.61
N SER A 135 14.46 -9.36 -8.58
CA SER A 135 14.76 -9.45 -10.03
C SER A 135 14.63 -8.10 -10.76
N LEU A 136 14.61 -6.98 -10.01
CA LEU A 136 14.44 -5.65 -10.60
C LEU A 136 15.58 -5.31 -11.58
N PRO A 137 15.25 -4.68 -12.73
CA PRO A 137 16.23 -4.09 -13.62
C PRO A 137 16.85 -2.83 -13.01
N ASP A 138 17.77 -2.20 -13.72
CA ASP A 138 18.24 -0.86 -13.37
C ASP A 138 17.11 0.18 -13.48
N LEU A 139 16.92 0.97 -12.43
CA LEU A 139 15.79 1.88 -12.22
C LEU A 139 16.17 3.37 -12.36
N GLU A 140 17.14 3.70 -13.22
CA GLU A 140 17.64 5.07 -13.38
C GLU A 140 16.56 6.13 -13.66
N ASN A 141 15.44 5.74 -14.28
CA ASN A 141 14.33 6.62 -14.65
C ASN A 141 13.16 6.59 -13.65
N ILE A 142 13.35 5.92 -12.51
CA ILE A 142 12.36 5.87 -11.45
C ILE A 142 12.69 6.92 -10.39
N TYR A 143 11.70 7.75 -10.09
CA TYR A 143 11.81 8.80 -9.09
C TYR A 143 10.78 8.60 -7.99
N ILE A 144 11.21 8.67 -6.75
CA ILE A 144 10.35 8.45 -5.58
C ILE A 144 10.18 9.77 -4.87
N LEU A 145 8.93 10.21 -4.72
CA LEU A 145 8.63 11.46 -4.04
C LEU A 145 9.08 11.38 -2.57
N LYS A 146 9.94 12.31 -2.15
CA LYS A 146 10.49 12.30 -0.79
C LYS A 146 9.46 12.75 0.23
N LYS A 147 8.99 11.81 1.04
CA LYS A 147 8.02 12.01 2.13
C LYS A 147 8.18 10.93 3.20
N GLU A 148 7.35 10.96 4.23
CA GLU A 148 7.23 9.87 5.18
C GLU A 148 6.39 8.74 4.59
N TYR A 149 6.89 7.52 4.67
CA TYR A 149 6.26 6.30 4.19
C TYR A 149 6.03 5.33 5.35
N SER A 150 5.14 4.37 5.17
CA SER A 150 5.01 3.26 6.11
C SER A 150 6.32 2.49 6.22
N GLN A 151 6.50 1.72 7.28
CA GLN A 151 7.72 0.91 7.48
C GLN A 151 7.92 -0.07 6.32
N LEU A 152 6.84 -0.70 5.82
CA LEU A 152 6.86 -1.61 4.70
C LEU A 152 7.22 -0.89 3.39
N ASP A 153 6.55 0.23 3.08
CA ASP A 153 6.87 1.01 1.89
C ASP A 153 8.32 1.51 1.93
N SER A 154 8.81 1.90 3.10
CA SER A 154 10.20 2.34 3.29
C SER A 154 11.20 1.22 3.00
N TYR A 155 10.89 -0.02 3.39
CA TYR A 155 11.70 -1.18 3.03
C TYR A 155 11.74 -1.39 1.52
N TRP A 156 10.59 -1.41 0.85
CA TRP A 156 10.52 -1.56 -0.61
C TRP A 156 11.21 -0.41 -1.34
N ILE A 157 10.99 0.83 -0.88
CA ILE A 157 11.65 2.02 -1.43
C ILE A 157 13.17 1.90 -1.32
N GLN A 158 13.70 1.41 -0.19
CA GLN A 158 15.14 1.23 -0.04
C GLN A 158 15.67 0.25 -1.10
N VAL A 159 14.97 -0.87 -1.33
CA VAL A 159 15.35 -1.82 -2.40
C VAL A 159 15.36 -1.13 -3.78
N LEU A 160 14.35 -0.28 -4.08
CA LEU A 160 14.33 0.46 -5.35
C LEU A 160 15.50 1.45 -5.47
N ILE A 161 15.86 2.14 -4.40
CA ILE A 161 17.00 3.06 -4.36
C ILE A 161 18.31 2.29 -4.61
N ASP A 162 18.47 1.12 -4.00
CA ASP A 162 19.64 0.27 -4.18
C ASP A 162 19.77 -0.25 -5.63
N HIS A 163 18.65 -0.29 -6.39
CA HIS A 163 18.60 -0.61 -7.82
C HIS A 163 18.61 0.64 -8.74
N GLY A 164 18.97 1.79 -8.23
CA GLY A 164 19.19 3.00 -9.04
C GLY A 164 18.05 4.01 -9.07
N ALA A 165 16.92 3.77 -8.41
CA ALA A 165 15.86 4.76 -8.28
C ALA A 165 16.35 5.98 -7.48
N LYS A 166 15.77 7.15 -7.75
CA LYS A 166 16.23 8.43 -7.19
C LYS A 166 15.13 9.11 -6.40
N TRP A 167 15.53 9.85 -5.37
CA TRP A 167 14.60 10.70 -4.66
C TRP A 167 14.20 11.93 -5.49
N LEU A 168 12.91 12.24 -5.50
CA LEU A 168 12.36 13.45 -6.10
C LEU A 168 11.94 14.42 -5.00
N GLY A 169 12.53 15.63 -5.00
CA GLY A 169 12.22 16.70 -4.05
C GLY A 169 13.03 16.67 -2.75
N ASP A 170 13.05 17.81 -2.08
CA ASP A 170 13.65 17.97 -0.77
C ASP A 170 12.64 17.68 0.35
N LYS A 171 13.14 17.30 1.53
CA LYS A 171 12.34 16.98 2.71
C LYS A 171 11.32 18.07 3.13
N GLN A 172 11.56 19.32 2.67
CA GLN A 172 10.78 20.50 3.06
C GLN A 172 9.44 20.69 2.32
N LEU A 173 9.20 19.95 1.21
CA LEU A 173 8.03 20.20 0.33
C LEU A 173 6.72 19.55 0.80
N LEU A 174 6.76 18.68 1.79
CA LEU A 174 5.57 18.02 2.33
C LEU A 174 5.68 17.87 3.86
N THR A 175 5.77 18.96 4.57
CA THR A 175 5.45 18.95 6.02
C THR A 175 3.96 18.70 6.18
N THR A 176 3.59 17.46 6.40
CA THR A 176 2.23 17.13 6.80
C THR A 176 2.08 17.53 8.26
N HIS A 177 1.33 18.59 8.52
CA HIS A 177 0.97 18.99 9.89
C HIS A 177 -0.23 18.16 10.33
N TYR A 178 -0.06 17.37 11.39
CA TYR A 178 -1.15 16.64 12.03
C TYR A 178 -1.72 17.48 13.17
N TYR A 179 -3.01 17.75 13.11
CA TYR A 179 -3.73 18.44 14.17
C TYR A 179 -4.63 17.44 14.89
N SER A 180 -4.35 17.18 16.16
CA SER A 180 -5.25 16.42 17.02
C SER A 180 -6.32 17.36 17.58
N VAL A 181 -7.57 17.07 17.29
CA VAL A 181 -8.71 17.91 17.70
C VAL A 181 -9.75 17.11 18.47
N ALA A 182 -10.40 17.73 19.44
CA ALA A 182 -11.30 17.05 20.35
C ALA A 182 -12.64 16.61 19.71
N ASN A 183 -13.08 17.28 18.65
CA ASN A 183 -14.34 16.98 17.95
C ASN A 183 -14.38 17.65 16.56
N ALA A 184 -15.41 17.29 15.77
CA ALA A 184 -15.60 17.80 14.40
C ALA A 184 -15.73 19.36 14.34
N ARG A 185 -16.33 19.99 15.33
CA ARG A 185 -16.43 21.45 15.37
C ARG A 185 -15.06 22.10 15.50
N LYS A 186 -14.22 21.57 16.40
CA LYS A 186 -12.82 22.03 16.56
C LYS A 186 -11.99 21.78 15.30
N GLN A 187 -12.25 20.69 14.59
CA GLN A 187 -11.61 20.41 13.31
C GLN A 187 -11.92 21.50 12.27
N MET A 188 -13.18 21.88 12.16
CA MET A 188 -13.60 22.98 11.24
C MET A 188 -13.02 24.33 11.63
N GLU A 189 -12.94 24.65 12.93
CA GLU A 189 -12.29 25.87 13.42
C GLU A 189 -10.79 25.91 13.06
N VAL A 190 -10.08 24.78 13.22
CA VAL A 190 -8.65 24.68 12.85
C VAL A 190 -8.47 24.84 11.35
N ILE A 191 -9.30 24.18 10.53
CA ILE A 191 -9.25 24.32 9.07
C ILE A 191 -9.50 25.78 8.64
N ALA A 192 -10.54 26.42 9.19
CA ALA A 192 -10.85 27.82 8.88
C ALA A 192 -9.70 28.76 9.25
N ASN A 193 -9.08 28.57 10.42
CA ASN A 193 -7.94 29.38 10.84
C ASN A 193 -6.72 29.16 9.92
N LEU A 194 -6.42 27.91 9.52
CA LEU A 194 -5.34 27.61 8.60
C LEU A 194 -5.53 28.24 7.22
N ILE A 195 -6.78 28.27 6.71
CA ILE A 195 -7.13 28.94 5.46
C ILE A 195 -6.85 30.45 5.56
N ILE A 196 -7.30 31.08 6.66
CA ILE A 196 -7.13 32.50 6.88
C ILE A 196 -5.66 32.87 7.10
N GLU A 197 -4.95 32.14 7.96
CA GLU A 197 -3.54 32.42 8.31
C GLU A 197 -2.58 32.24 7.14
N ASN A 198 -2.88 31.33 6.22
CA ASN A 198 -2.02 31.07 5.07
C ASN A 198 -2.54 31.68 3.76
N ASP A 199 -3.63 32.42 3.80
CA ASP A 199 -4.25 33.08 2.63
C ASP A 199 -4.52 32.11 1.46
N TYR A 200 -4.99 30.89 1.80
CA TYR A 200 -5.32 29.88 0.80
C TYR A 200 -6.55 30.27 -0.01
N SER A 201 -6.42 30.15 -1.32
CA SER A 201 -7.57 30.28 -2.22
C SER A 201 -8.39 28.98 -2.27
N ALA A 202 -9.59 29.03 -2.84
CA ALA A 202 -10.41 27.83 -3.05
C ALA A 202 -9.68 26.77 -3.89
N ASP A 203 -8.82 27.19 -4.81
CA ASP A 203 -8.05 26.27 -5.68
C ASP A 203 -6.88 25.59 -4.95
N ASP A 204 -6.49 26.09 -3.77
CA ASP A 204 -5.42 25.48 -2.95
C ASP A 204 -5.95 24.40 -2.00
N ILE A 205 -7.29 24.32 -1.83
CA ILE A 205 -7.95 23.45 -0.83
C ILE A 205 -8.54 22.18 -1.48
N PHE A 206 -8.78 22.17 -2.81
CA PHE A 206 -9.41 21.08 -3.55
C PHE A 206 -8.52 20.52 -4.65
#